data_a97ba268db14b43f53a4449eefbfd66f
#
_entry.id   a97ba268db14b43f53a4449eefbfd66f
#
_cell.length_a   1.000
_cell.length_b   1.000
_cell.length_c   1.000
_cell.angle_alpha   90.00
_cell.angle_beta   90.00
_cell.angle_gamma   90.00
#
_symmetry.space_group_name_H-M   'P 1'
#
loop_
_entity.id
_entity.type
_entity.pdbx_description
1 polymer ?
#
loop_
_entity_poly.entity_id
_entity_poly.type
_entity_poly.pdbx_seq_one_letter_code
_entity_poly.pdbx_strand_id
1 'polypeptide(L)'
;MKNKILLCLVIIIGLLTITGCGNNNNNNKETEKAKSIVISNVDKDTRWEAITNYDITLEFENGKCVSENYRLEFLKESNAIVYGIDMEGKTYIEDYKQEGNIVTYKRTGINNEFYDRTFDEAYDIAKVLYPNATITKKW
;
A
#
# COMPACT_ATOMS: atom_id res chain seq x y z
N MET A 1 26.73 -10.88 35.18
CA MET A 1 25.80 -9.95 35.83
C MET A 1 25.15 -9.13 34.74
N LYS A 2 23.88 -9.46 34.43
CA LYS A 2 22.65 -8.68 34.67
C LYS A 2 22.65 -7.40 33.81
N ASN A 3 21.71 -7.11 32.91
CA ASN A 3 20.27 -7.20 33.09
C ASN A 3 19.54 -7.36 31.74
N LYS A 4 18.58 -8.22 31.78
CA LYS A 4 17.48 -8.31 30.82
C LYS A 4 16.59 -7.10 31.00
N ILE A 5 16.39 -6.33 29.96
CA ILE A 5 15.27 -5.40 29.90
C ILE A 5 14.24 -6.00 28.95
N LEU A 6 13.30 -6.66 29.58
CA LEU A 6 12.06 -7.13 28.99
C LEU A 6 11.17 -5.89 28.78
N LEU A 7 11.10 -5.38 27.56
CA LEU A 7 10.16 -4.31 27.24
C LEU A 7 8.80 -4.94 26.94
N CYS A 8 7.96 -4.99 27.97
CA CYS A 8 6.56 -5.34 27.82
C CYS A 8 5.85 -4.28 26.99
N LEU A 9 5.41 -4.66 25.80
CA LEU A 9 4.51 -3.86 24.99
C LEU A 9 3.13 -3.90 25.66
N VAL A 10 2.80 -2.87 26.41
CA VAL A 10 1.46 -2.68 26.97
C VAL A 10 0.57 -2.15 25.88
N ILE A 11 -0.27 -3.03 25.34
CA ILE A 11 -1.40 -2.64 24.49
C ILE A 11 -2.46 -2.05 25.41
N ILE A 12 -2.53 -0.72 25.47
CA ILE A 12 -3.62 -0.02 26.15
C ILE A 12 -4.81 0.01 25.18
N ILE A 13 -5.70 -0.95 25.32
CA ILE A 13 -7.06 -0.85 24.79
C ILE A 13 -7.84 0.04 25.72
N GLY A 14 -7.86 1.34 25.44
CA GLY A 14 -8.68 2.30 26.15
C GLY A 14 -10.14 2.19 25.72
N LEU A 15 -10.95 1.39 26.43
CA LEU A 15 -12.39 1.52 26.42
C LEU A 15 -12.77 2.80 27.18
N LEU A 16 -13.04 3.86 26.45
CA LEU A 16 -13.74 5.03 26.99
C LEU A 16 -15.24 4.88 26.72
N THR A 17 -15.95 4.32 27.69
CA THR A 17 -17.39 4.46 27.78
C THR A 17 -17.67 5.86 28.31
N ILE A 18 -18.10 6.76 27.45
CA ILE A 18 -18.67 8.04 27.87
C ILE A 18 -20.19 7.91 27.78
N THR A 19 -20.81 7.70 28.96
CA THR A 19 -22.23 7.94 29.13
C THR A 19 -22.43 9.44 29.37
N GLY A 20 -23.01 10.13 28.41
CA GLY A 20 -23.41 11.52 28.52
C GLY A 20 -24.65 11.76 27.68
N CYS A 21 -25.76 12.03 28.32
CA CYS A 21 -27.05 12.39 27.73
C CYS A 21 -26.99 13.67 26.88
N GLY A 22 -27.69 13.64 25.75
CA GLY A 22 -28.42 14.79 25.20
C GLY A 22 -27.72 15.54 24.07
N ASN A 23 -28.05 15.24 22.88
CA ASN A 23 -28.80 16.08 21.94
C ASN A 23 -28.77 15.43 20.54
N ASN A 24 -29.93 15.34 19.91
CA ASN A 24 -30.09 14.86 18.54
C ASN A 24 -29.31 15.72 17.56
N ASN A 25 -28.25 15.17 16.96
CA ASN A 25 -27.86 15.48 15.61
C ASN A 25 -27.34 14.18 15.00
N ASN A 26 -28.18 13.57 14.16
CA ASN A 26 -27.84 12.44 13.30
C ASN A 26 -26.77 12.89 12.29
N ASN A 27 -25.51 12.86 12.70
CA ASN A 27 -24.40 12.75 11.78
C ASN A 27 -23.95 11.29 11.88
N ASN A 28 -24.66 10.39 11.20
CA ASN A 28 -24.10 9.11 10.76
C ASN A 28 -22.92 9.46 9.85
N LYS A 29 -21.74 9.65 10.43
CA LYS A 29 -20.49 9.47 9.74
C LYS A 29 -20.37 7.95 9.56
N GLU A 30 -20.99 7.43 8.48
CA GLU A 30 -20.63 6.12 7.97
C GLU A 30 -19.11 6.17 7.83
N THR A 31 -18.43 5.32 8.60
CA THR A 31 -17.00 5.08 8.41
C THR A 31 -16.91 4.48 7.01
N GLU A 32 -16.61 5.31 6.01
CA GLU A 32 -16.40 4.84 4.65
C GLU A 32 -15.35 3.73 4.73
N LYS A 33 -15.76 2.50 4.41
CA LYS A 33 -14.82 1.38 4.35
C LYS A 33 -13.72 1.81 3.40
N ALA A 34 -12.48 1.63 3.82
CA ALA A 34 -11.33 1.97 3.01
C ALA A 34 -11.41 1.20 1.68
N LYS A 35 -11.66 1.94 0.59
CA LYS A 35 -11.73 1.39 -0.76
C LYS A 35 -10.30 1.21 -1.27
N SER A 36 -10.05 0.09 -1.95
CA SER A 36 -8.79 -0.11 -2.63
C SER A 36 -8.97 -0.80 -3.98
N ILE A 37 -8.03 -0.58 -4.89
CA ILE A 37 -7.91 -1.33 -6.14
C ILE A 37 -6.62 -2.14 -6.05
N VAL A 38 -6.72 -3.45 -6.27
CA VAL A 38 -5.56 -4.33 -6.35
C VAL A 38 -5.34 -4.71 -7.80
N ILE A 39 -4.15 -4.45 -8.31
CA ILE A 39 -3.68 -4.78 -9.64
C ILE A 39 -2.64 -5.87 -9.46
N SER A 40 -2.96 -7.10 -9.83
CA SER A 40 -2.11 -8.27 -9.65
C SER A 40 -1.62 -8.81 -10.98
N ASN A 41 -0.47 -9.49 -10.96
CA ASN A 41 0.18 -10.04 -12.14
C ASN A 41 0.50 -8.94 -13.16
N VAL A 42 1.00 -7.80 -12.69
CA VAL A 42 1.47 -6.71 -13.56
C VAL A 42 2.56 -7.23 -14.48
N ASP A 43 2.52 -6.83 -15.76
CA ASP A 43 3.56 -7.19 -16.73
C ASP A 43 4.92 -6.72 -16.23
N LYS A 44 5.88 -7.62 -16.26
CA LYS A 44 7.23 -7.36 -15.77
C LYS A 44 7.99 -6.51 -16.79
N ASP A 45 8.69 -5.51 -16.29
CA ASP A 45 9.71 -4.84 -17.08
C ASP A 45 10.79 -5.88 -17.48
N THR A 46 11.10 -5.98 -18.76
CA THR A 46 12.09 -6.92 -19.29
C THR A 46 13.47 -6.81 -18.65
N ARG A 47 13.77 -5.66 -18.05
CA ARG A 47 15.00 -5.46 -17.26
C ARG A 47 15.03 -6.25 -15.95
N TRP A 48 13.87 -6.73 -15.49
CA TRP A 48 13.72 -7.42 -14.21
C TRP A 48 13.05 -8.78 -14.37
N GLU A 49 13.54 -9.61 -15.28
CA GLU A 49 13.02 -10.96 -15.56
C GLU A 49 12.96 -11.86 -14.30
N ALA A 50 13.74 -11.52 -13.28
CA ALA A 50 13.75 -12.25 -12.01
C ALA A 50 12.54 -11.99 -11.10
N ILE A 51 11.67 -11.02 -11.43
CA ILE A 51 10.41 -10.78 -10.71
C ILE A 51 9.43 -11.92 -11.04
N THR A 52 8.97 -12.62 -10.02
CA THR A 52 8.01 -13.73 -10.16
C THR A 52 6.57 -13.28 -9.93
N ASN A 53 6.37 -12.29 -9.06
CA ASN A 53 5.07 -11.67 -8.83
C ASN A 53 5.21 -10.16 -8.68
N TYR A 54 4.27 -9.40 -9.25
CA TYR A 54 4.26 -7.95 -9.19
C TYR A 54 2.83 -7.45 -8.98
N ASP A 55 2.57 -6.90 -7.81
CA ASP A 55 1.27 -6.38 -7.41
C ASP A 55 1.37 -4.90 -7.03
N ILE A 56 0.31 -4.14 -7.34
CA ILE A 56 0.13 -2.75 -6.96
C ILE A 56 -1.21 -2.64 -6.23
N THR A 57 -1.22 -2.00 -5.06
CA THR A 57 -2.45 -1.68 -4.33
C THR A 57 -2.62 -0.17 -4.29
N LEU A 58 -3.72 0.33 -4.85
CA LEU A 58 -4.12 1.73 -4.76
C LEU A 58 -4.98 1.95 -3.52
N GLU A 59 -4.62 2.94 -2.71
CA GLU A 59 -5.37 3.32 -1.51
C GLU A 59 -6.08 4.66 -1.72
N PHE A 60 -7.28 4.77 -1.15
CA PHE A 60 -8.15 5.93 -1.33
C PHE A 60 -8.54 6.53 0.01
N GLU A 61 -8.43 7.85 0.11
CA GLU A 61 -8.92 8.66 1.22
C GLU A 61 -9.82 9.78 0.68
N ASN A 62 -10.94 10.01 1.33
CA ASN A 62 -11.92 11.03 0.89
C ASN A 62 -12.31 10.90 -0.60
N GLY A 63 -12.40 9.67 -1.10
CA GLY A 63 -12.78 9.37 -2.47
C GLY A 63 -11.68 9.60 -3.53
N LYS A 64 -10.45 9.92 -3.11
CA LYS A 64 -9.31 10.18 -3.99
C LYS A 64 -8.16 9.20 -3.73
N CYS A 65 -7.45 8.81 -4.77
CA CYS A 65 -6.25 7.97 -4.64
C CYS A 65 -5.12 8.78 -4.00
N VAL A 66 -4.57 8.26 -2.91
CA VAL A 66 -3.51 8.92 -2.13
C VAL A 66 -2.18 8.19 -2.22
N SER A 67 -2.18 6.89 -2.50
CA SER A 67 -0.95 6.11 -2.59
C SER A 67 -1.05 4.89 -3.50
N GLU A 68 0.10 4.52 -4.04
CA GLU A 68 0.39 3.24 -4.69
C GLU A 68 1.32 2.45 -3.77
N ASN A 69 0.91 1.26 -3.36
CA ASN A 69 1.74 0.34 -2.60
C ASN A 69 2.17 -0.80 -3.51
N TYR A 70 3.46 -0.96 -3.66
CA TYR A 70 4.10 -1.94 -4.54
C TYR A 70 4.57 -3.15 -3.74
N ARG A 71 4.34 -4.35 -4.27
CA ARG A 71 4.87 -5.60 -3.76
C ARG A 71 5.44 -6.42 -4.91
N LEU A 72 6.74 -6.64 -4.86
CA LEU A 72 7.47 -7.44 -5.85
C LEU A 72 8.05 -8.68 -5.16
N GLU A 73 7.90 -9.82 -5.79
CA GLU A 73 8.53 -11.06 -5.37
C GLU A 73 9.53 -11.49 -6.43
N PHE A 74 10.74 -11.77 -6.01
CA PHE A 74 11.85 -12.16 -6.88
C PHE A 74 12.11 -13.65 -6.82
N LEU A 75 12.70 -14.20 -7.86
CA LEU A 75 13.10 -15.62 -7.92
C LEU A 75 14.10 -15.97 -6.81
N LYS A 76 14.98 -15.03 -6.45
CA LYS A 76 16.01 -15.18 -5.40
C LYS A 76 16.16 -13.88 -4.63
N GLU A 77 16.57 -14.00 -3.36
CA GLU A 77 16.90 -12.87 -2.51
C GLU A 77 17.99 -11.96 -3.12
N SER A 78 19.01 -12.53 -3.74
CA SER A 78 20.06 -11.75 -4.42
C SER A 78 19.52 -10.81 -5.51
N ASN A 79 18.42 -11.19 -6.18
CA ASN A 79 17.77 -10.33 -7.17
C ASN A 79 17.04 -9.16 -6.49
N ALA A 80 16.41 -9.41 -5.34
CA ALA A 80 15.78 -8.36 -4.53
C ALA A 80 16.81 -7.35 -4.02
N ILE A 81 17.99 -7.81 -3.59
CA ILE A 81 19.10 -6.94 -3.16
C ILE A 81 19.57 -6.04 -4.30
N VAL A 82 19.79 -6.59 -5.48
CA VAL A 82 20.22 -5.82 -6.67
C VAL A 82 19.16 -4.78 -7.05
N TYR A 83 17.88 -5.14 -6.99
CA TYR A 83 16.77 -4.21 -7.20
C TYR A 83 16.79 -3.08 -6.18
N GLY A 84 17.04 -3.40 -4.89
CA GLY A 84 17.15 -2.40 -3.82
C GLY A 84 18.25 -1.37 -4.07
N ILE A 85 19.40 -1.81 -4.55
CA ILE A 85 20.51 -0.91 -4.92
C ILE A 85 20.09 0.05 -6.04
N ASP A 86 19.33 -0.44 -7.05
CA ASP A 86 18.80 0.42 -8.12
C ASP A 86 17.75 1.42 -7.61
N MET A 87 17.03 1.07 -6.55
CA MET A 87 16.02 1.93 -5.94
C MET A 87 16.59 2.94 -4.94
N GLU A 88 17.82 2.73 -4.47
CA GLU A 88 18.48 3.60 -3.50
C GLU A 88 18.60 5.03 -4.05
N GLY A 89 18.22 6.01 -3.22
CA GLY A 89 18.28 7.43 -3.58
C GLY A 89 17.17 7.93 -4.53
N LYS A 90 16.23 7.10 -4.94
CA LYS A 90 15.05 7.54 -5.71
C LYS A 90 14.06 8.27 -4.80
N THR A 91 13.92 9.57 -4.99
CA THR A 91 13.11 10.45 -4.12
C THR A 91 11.61 10.22 -4.21
N TYR A 92 11.15 9.44 -5.20
CA TYR A 92 9.74 9.11 -5.40
C TYR A 92 9.32 7.80 -4.72
N ILE A 93 10.24 7.15 -3.99
CA ILE A 93 9.99 5.90 -3.26
C ILE A 93 10.00 6.20 -1.77
N GLU A 94 8.96 5.78 -1.09
CA GLU A 94 8.77 5.87 0.34
C GLU A 94 8.60 4.46 0.93
N ASP A 95 8.86 4.30 2.22
CA ASP A 95 8.62 3.07 2.99
C ASP A 95 9.24 1.81 2.36
N TYR A 96 10.42 1.97 1.71
CA TYR A 96 11.11 0.82 1.11
C TYR A 96 11.48 -0.22 2.18
N LYS A 97 11.13 -1.48 1.91
CA LYS A 97 11.51 -2.64 2.72
C LYS A 97 11.86 -3.81 1.82
N GLN A 98 12.86 -4.57 2.27
CA GLN A 98 13.20 -5.86 1.67
C GLN A 98 13.20 -6.93 2.77
N GLU A 99 12.47 -8.01 2.54
CA GLU A 99 12.42 -9.18 3.41
C GLU A 99 12.62 -10.45 2.57
N GLY A 100 13.81 -11.00 2.63
CA GLY A 100 14.19 -12.13 1.77
C GLY A 100 14.10 -11.73 0.28
N ASN A 101 13.30 -12.47 -0.48
CA ASN A 101 13.07 -12.21 -1.90
C ASN A 101 11.90 -11.29 -2.19
N ILE A 102 11.31 -10.67 -1.17
CA ILE A 102 10.17 -9.74 -1.31
C ILE A 102 10.65 -8.31 -1.09
N VAL A 103 10.25 -7.41 -1.98
CA VAL A 103 10.42 -5.97 -1.88
C VAL A 103 9.06 -5.30 -1.82
N THR A 104 8.90 -4.36 -0.90
CA THR A 104 7.75 -3.47 -0.83
C THR A 104 8.19 -2.02 -0.76
N TYR A 105 7.41 -1.14 -1.37
CA TYR A 105 7.59 0.30 -1.27
C TYR A 105 6.30 1.03 -1.61
N LYS A 106 6.27 2.32 -1.32
CA LYS A 106 5.13 3.20 -1.53
C LYS A 106 5.50 4.38 -2.41
N ARG A 107 4.55 4.86 -3.20
CA ARG A 107 4.63 6.14 -3.92
C ARG A 107 3.43 6.98 -3.56
N THR A 108 3.66 8.26 -3.27
CA THR A 108 2.62 9.21 -2.87
C THR A 108 2.71 10.50 -3.69
N GLY A 109 1.69 11.34 -3.56
CA GLY A 109 1.64 12.64 -4.23
C GLY A 109 1.77 12.53 -5.74
N ILE A 110 2.39 13.52 -6.36
CA ILE A 110 2.54 13.64 -7.83
C ILE A 110 3.39 12.52 -8.47
N ASN A 111 4.10 11.75 -7.67
CA ASN A 111 4.88 10.59 -8.14
C ASN A 111 4.02 9.34 -8.32
N ASN A 112 2.76 9.40 -7.89
CA ASN A 112 1.75 8.36 -8.05
C ASN A 112 0.96 8.66 -9.34
N GLU A 113 0.90 7.73 -10.28
CA GLU A 113 0.20 7.90 -11.54
C GLU A 113 -1.32 8.06 -11.38
N PHE A 114 -1.85 7.57 -10.26
CA PHE A 114 -3.25 7.64 -9.89
C PHE A 114 -3.56 8.77 -8.90
N TYR A 115 -2.58 9.62 -8.59
CA TYR A 115 -2.75 10.69 -7.60
C TYR A 115 -3.96 11.58 -7.90
N ASP A 116 -4.75 11.84 -6.86
CA ASP A 116 -5.98 12.66 -6.90
C ASP A 116 -7.09 12.13 -7.84
N ARG A 117 -6.97 10.91 -8.37
CA ARG A 117 -8.02 10.27 -9.16
C ARG A 117 -9.10 9.70 -8.27
N THR A 118 -10.34 9.78 -8.73
CA THR A 118 -11.44 9.07 -8.09
C THR A 118 -11.29 7.56 -8.28
N PHE A 119 -12.04 6.77 -7.51
CA PHE A 119 -11.98 5.32 -7.56
C PHE A 119 -12.27 4.75 -8.96
N ASP A 120 -13.28 5.30 -9.66
CA ASP A 120 -13.64 4.84 -10.99
C ASP A 120 -12.64 5.31 -12.06
N GLU A 121 -12.16 6.56 -11.99
CA GLU A 121 -11.08 7.03 -12.86
C GLU A 121 -9.81 6.19 -12.71
N ALA A 122 -9.40 5.91 -11.48
CA ALA A 122 -8.21 5.08 -11.22
C ALA A 122 -8.39 3.65 -11.75
N TYR A 123 -9.58 3.08 -11.60
CA TYR A 123 -9.88 1.76 -12.16
C TYR A 123 -9.81 1.73 -13.69
N ASP A 124 -10.32 2.75 -14.36
CA ASP A 124 -10.28 2.83 -15.83
C ASP A 124 -8.85 3.08 -16.34
N ILE A 125 -8.08 3.92 -15.65
CA ILE A 125 -6.65 4.14 -15.94
C ILE A 125 -5.89 2.82 -15.76
N ALA A 126 -6.12 2.08 -14.66
CA ALA A 126 -5.45 0.81 -14.41
C ALA A 126 -5.67 -0.20 -15.55
N LYS A 127 -6.87 -0.28 -16.10
CA LYS A 127 -7.16 -1.16 -17.26
C LYS A 127 -6.38 -0.78 -18.53
N VAL A 128 -6.11 0.50 -18.69
CA VAL A 128 -5.34 1.00 -19.84
C VAL A 128 -3.85 0.76 -19.64
N LEU A 129 -3.33 1.05 -18.43
CA LEU A 129 -1.89 0.92 -18.14
C LEU A 129 -1.46 -0.54 -17.99
N TYR A 130 -2.34 -1.40 -17.47
CA TYR A 130 -2.04 -2.80 -17.15
C TYR A 130 -3.04 -3.77 -17.81
N PRO A 131 -3.07 -3.83 -19.14
CA PRO A 131 -4.12 -4.55 -19.90
C PRO A 131 -4.13 -6.07 -19.64
N ASN A 132 -3.01 -6.64 -19.22
CA ASN A 132 -2.86 -8.08 -18.95
C ASN A 132 -2.96 -8.42 -17.46
N ALA A 133 -3.06 -7.42 -16.58
CA ALA A 133 -3.14 -7.63 -15.14
C ALA A 133 -4.57 -8.00 -14.72
N THR A 134 -4.66 -8.63 -13.55
CA THR A 134 -5.94 -8.87 -12.86
C THR A 134 -6.25 -7.68 -11.97
N ILE A 135 -7.34 -6.96 -12.25
CA ILE A 135 -7.72 -5.76 -11.50
C ILE A 135 -8.97 -6.05 -10.66
N THR A 136 -8.84 -5.92 -9.35
CA THR A 136 -9.89 -6.22 -8.37
C THR A 136 -10.23 -4.99 -7.54
N LYS A 137 -11.53 -4.64 -7.48
CA LYS A 137 -12.06 -3.62 -6.56
C LYS A 137 -12.31 -4.25 -5.20
N LYS A 138 -11.88 -3.59 -4.11
CA LYS A 138 -12.17 -3.94 -2.71
C LYS A 138 -12.92 -2.79 -2.03
N TRP A 139 -13.94 -3.15 -1.29
CA TRP A 139 -14.85 -2.22 -0.58
C TRP A 139 -14.74 -2.37 0.92
#